data_69c51b9e5e1681b47a08239e7de1cbbb
#
_entry.id   69c51b9e5e1681b47a08239e7de1cbbb
#
_cell.length_a   1.000
_cell.length_b   1.000
_cell.length_c   1.000
_cell.angle_alpha   90.00
_cell.angle_beta   90.00
_cell.angle_gamma   90.00
#
_symmetry.space_group_name_H-M   'P 1'
#
loop_
_entity.id
_entity.type
_entity.pdbx_description
1 polymer ?
#
loop_
_entity_poly.entity_id
_entity_poly.type
_entity_poly.pdbx_seq_one_letter_code
_entity_poly.pdbx_strand_id
1 'polypeptide(L)'
;MKKLISALLIAALALAAFAGCAQTQQGVSPSPAATTGTTAIDATSGPTPTQAELNGSVATDGSTSMEKVIGALGEAFTVANPGVSFTYNPTGSGSGITAVAEGRCDIGLSSRALKDEEKNGLTETVIALDGIAIIVNPSNPVADLTIEQIAKIYTGEITNWKDVGGNDAEIVVIGREAGSGTRDGFESITKTAEKCVYRQELTSTGDVITTVSQNPDAIGYASLASVKDSVKALKVAGVAPSEATVTDGTYVIQRPFVVVTRTNEALSEAAQAFFDYITSAEANEIVAAAGAVPVN
;
A
#
# COMPACT_ATOMS: atom_id res chain seq x y z
N MET A 1 -43.76 23.38 -19.50
CA MET A 1 -43.83 24.69 -20.21
C MET A 1 -42.63 25.52 -19.79
N LYS A 2 -41.89 26.02 -20.77
CA LYS A 2 -40.87 27.10 -20.78
C LYS A 2 -39.53 26.74 -20.06
N LYS A 3 -38.46 26.38 -20.79
CA LYS A 3 -37.56 27.15 -21.69
C LYS A 3 -36.43 27.82 -20.90
N LEU A 4 -35.19 27.26 -21.05
CA LEU A 4 -34.00 27.78 -21.73
C LEU A 4 -33.46 29.11 -21.19
N ILE A 5 -32.17 29.18 -20.91
CA ILE A 5 -31.21 30.03 -21.66
C ILE A 5 -29.78 29.69 -21.27
N SER A 6 -29.00 29.40 -22.31
CA SER A 6 -27.56 29.31 -22.38
C SER A 6 -26.86 30.65 -22.15
N ALA A 7 -25.65 30.67 -21.67
CA ALA A 7 -24.67 31.69 -21.99
C ALA A 7 -23.26 31.11 -22.11
N LEU A 8 -22.82 31.03 -23.35
CA LEU A 8 -21.43 30.90 -23.81
C LEU A 8 -20.67 32.20 -23.52
N LEU A 9 -19.46 32.14 -23.08
CA LEU A 9 -18.48 33.23 -23.23
C LEU A 9 -17.13 32.68 -23.61
N ILE A 10 -16.75 33.00 -24.86
CA ILE A 10 -15.44 32.79 -25.51
C ILE A 10 -14.64 34.09 -25.37
N ALA A 11 -13.38 34.02 -25.02
CA ALA A 11 -12.37 35.02 -25.35
C ALA A 11 -11.00 34.34 -25.15
N ALA A 12 -10.30 33.92 -26.17
CA ALA A 12 -9.47 34.63 -27.16
C ALA A 12 -8.10 35.06 -26.64
N LEU A 13 -7.11 34.32 -27.14
CA LEU A 13 -5.73 34.63 -27.61
C LEU A 13 -5.03 35.92 -27.16
N ALA A 14 -3.77 35.75 -26.70
CA ALA A 14 -2.69 36.66 -27.07
C ALA A 14 -1.34 35.90 -27.17
N LEU A 15 -0.88 35.72 -28.41
CA LEU A 15 0.51 35.43 -28.80
C LEU A 15 1.35 36.70 -28.57
N ALA A 16 2.54 36.54 -28.02
CA ALA A 16 3.63 37.48 -28.20
C ALA A 16 4.93 36.75 -28.52
N ALA A 17 5.29 36.81 -29.80
CA ALA A 17 6.60 36.43 -30.31
C ALA A 17 7.58 37.62 -30.12
N PHE A 18 8.82 37.36 -29.67
CA PHE A 18 9.96 38.26 -29.87
C PHE A 18 11.09 37.48 -30.52
N ALA A 19 11.38 37.87 -31.73
CA ALA A 19 12.51 37.46 -32.53
C ALA A 19 13.61 38.55 -32.49
N GLY A 20 14.88 38.12 -32.71
CA GLY A 20 16.00 38.96 -33.14
C GLY A 20 16.96 39.30 -32.05
N CYS A 21 18.28 39.25 -32.20
CA CYS A 21 19.15 39.44 -33.35
C CYS A 21 20.49 38.76 -33.12
N ALA A 22 21.07 38.28 -34.22
CA ALA A 22 22.47 37.88 -34.35
C ALA A 22 23.41 39.09 -34.43
N GLN A 23 24.63 38.95 -33.92
CA GLN A 23 25.76 39.77 -34.37
C GLN A 23 27.07 39.01 -34.31
N THR A 24 27.64 38.82 -35.49
CA THR A 24 28.99 38.38 -35.84
C THR A 24 30.01 39.51 -35.70
N GLN A 25 31.25 39.17 -35.32
CA GLN A 25 32.51 39.59 -35.96
C GLN A 25 33.73 39.13 -35.15
N GLN A 26 34.59 38.28 -35.77
CA GLN A 26 35.93 38.52 -36.31
C GLN A 26 36.93 38.99 -35.26
N GLY A 27 37.97 38.27 -34.92
CA GLY A 27 39.07 37.73 -35.66
C GLY A 27 40.31 38.51 -35.25
N VAL A 28 41.34 37.82 -34.76
CA VAL A 28 42.79 38.10 -35.04
C VAL A 28 43.64 37.01 -34.36
N SER A 29 44.46 36.33 -35.13
CA SER A 29 45.66 35.61 -34.70
C SER A 29 46.87 36.52 -34.96
N PRO A 30 48.05 36.44 -34.29
CA PRO A 30 48.98 35.34 -34.51
C PRO A 30 49.83 34.89 -33.26
N SER A 31 50.37 33.72 -33.42
CA SER A 31 51.52 33.05 -32.77
C SER A 31 52.84 33.82 -32.77
N PRO A 32 53.99 33.42 -32.12
CA PRO A 32 54.34 32.13 -31.53
C PRO A 32 55.26 32.12 -30.26
N ALA A 33 55.45 30.87 -29.75
CA ALA A 33 56.66 30.34 -29.10
C ALA A 33 56.94 30.60 -27.61
N ALA A 34 56.91 29.50 -26.81
CA ALA A 34 58.14 28.89 -26.27
C ALA A 34 57.82 27.64 -25.42
N THR A 35 58.55 26.62 -25.70
CA THR A 35 58.71 25.29 -25.13
C THR A 35 59.09 25.33 -23.67
N THR A 36 58.42 24.54 -22.80
CA THR A 36 59.07 23.78 -21.75
C THR A 36 58.20 22.55 -21.42
N GLY A 37 58.79 21.39 -21.50
CA GLY A 37 58.18 20.12 -21.28
C GLY A 37 57.82 19.89 -19.80
N THR A 38 56.69 19.29 -19.59
CA THR A 38 56.38 18.59 -18.33
C THR A 38 55.61 17.31 -18.69
N THR A 39 56.14 16.26 -18.21
CA THR A 39 55.75 14.87 -18.34
C THR A 39 54.27 14.70 -18.15
N ALA A 40 53.54 14.20 -19.17
CA ALA A 40 52.19 13.72 -19.07
C ALA A 40 52.19 12.45 -18.21
N ILE A 41 51.55 12.53 -17.05
CA ILE A 41 51.11 11.32 -16.37
C ILE A 41 49.80 10.91 -17.10
N ASP A 42 49.92 9.85 -17.87
CA ASP A 42 48.80 9.17 -18.49
C ASP A 42 47.97 8.53 -17.38
N ALA A 43 47.00 9.26 -16.87
CA ALA A 43 45.92 8.70 -16.05
C ALA A 43 44.96 8.00 -17.00
N THR A 44 45.27 6.72 -17.29
CA THR A 44 44.33 5.81 -17.89
C THR A 44 43.15 5.67 -16.91
N SER A 45 42.17 6.54 -17.05
CA SER A 45 40.83 6.30 -16.50
C SER A 45 40.26 5.09 -17.20
N GLY A 46 40.45 3.93 -16.63
CA GLY A 46 39.72 2.73 -17.06
C GLY A 46 38.23 3.05 -17.01
N PRO A 47 37.44 2.52 -17.94
CA PRO A 47 35.98 2.69 -17.86
C PRO A 47 35.52 2.19 -16.51
N THR A 48 34.94 3.07 -15.72
CA THR A 48 34.12 2.68 -14.56
C THR A 48 33.14 1.66 -15.09
N PRO A 49 33.02 0.48 -14.50
CA PRO A 49 32.04 -0.49 -14.95
C PRO A 49 30.67 0.20 -14.85
N THR A 50 30.08 0.50 -15.99
CA THR A 50 28.69 0.92 -16.07
C THR A 50 27.90 -0.27 -15.56
N GLN A 51 27.32 -0.17 -14.34
CA GLN A 51 26.41 -1.15 -13.84
C GLN A 51 25.32 -1.29 -14.90
N ALA A 52 25.09 -2.49 -15.41
CA ALA A 52 24.07 -2.71 -16.43
C ALA A 52 22.75 -2.19 -15.88
N GLU A 53 22.09 -1.30 -16.63
CA GLU A 53 20.80 -0.77 -16.22
C GLU A 53 19.82 -1.91 -16.09
N LEU A 54 19.19 -2.03 -14.91
CA LEU A 54 18.14 -3.02 -14.68
C LEU A 54 16.94 -2.68 -15.57
N ASN A 55 16.47 -3.65 -16.36
CA ASN A 55 15.32 -3.48 -17.24
C ASN A 55 14.35 -4.63 -17.07
N GLY A 56 13.06 -4.38 -17.31
CA GLY A 56 12.04 -5.40 -17.26
C GLY A 56 10.74 -4.96 -16.63
N SER A 57 9.98 -5.92 -16.14
CA SER A 57 8.70 -5.68 -15.46
C SER A 57 8.61 -6.45 -14.16
N VAL A 58 7.89 -5.88 -13.21
CA VAL A 58 7.49 -6.52 -11.96
C VAL A 58 5.97 -6.45 -11.86
N ALA A 59 5.33 -7.61 -11.81
CA ALA A 59 3.89 -7.74 -11.65
C ALA A 59 3.54 -8.27 -10.26
N THR A 60 2.76 -7.50 -9.50
CA THR A 60 2.26 -7.91 -8.19
C THR A 60 0.74 -7.93 -8.17
N ASP A 61 0.16 -8.86 -7.41
CA ASP A 61 -1.28 -9.04 -7.30
C ASP A 61 -1.66 -9.41 -5.87
N GLY A 62 -2.78 -8.92 -5.36
CA GLY A 62 -3.31 -9.41 -4.08
C GLY A 62 -3.87 -8.36 -3.12
N SER A 63 -3.43 -8.42 -1.89
CA SER A 63 -4.02 -7.72 -0.74
C SER A 63 -4.24 -6.22 -0.93
N THR A 64 -5.50 -5.79 -0.90
CA THR A 64 -5.89 -4.36 -0.94
C THR A 64 -5.45 -3.56 0.30
N SER A 65 -5.11 -4.25 1.41
CA SER A 65 -4.58 -3.60 2.62
C SER A 65 -3.12 -3.17 2.47
N MET A 66 -2.39 -3.80 1.53
CA MET A 66 -0.98 -3.50 1.29
C MET A 66 -0.79 -2.36 0.27
N GLU A 67 -1.86 -1.81 -0.31
CA GLU A 67 -1.84 -0.83 -1.39
C GLU A 67 -0.88 0.33 -1.11
N LYS A 68 -0.96 0.94 0.08
CA LYS A 68 -0.12 2.08 0.45
C LYS A 68 1.36 1.70 0.58
N VAL A 69 1.64 0.56 1.19
CA VAL A 69 3.00 0.06 1.39
C VAL A 69 3.63 -0.35 0.06
N ILE A 70 2.95 -1.20 -0.69
CA ILE A 70 3.47 -1.72 -1.98
C ILE A 70 3.53 -0.62 -3.04
N GLY A 71 2.57 0.31 -3.05
CA GLY A 71 2.61 1.47 -3.93
C GLY A 71 3.84 2.34 -3.69
N ALA A 72 4.13 2.68 -2.42
CA ALA A 72 5.30 3.47 -2.06
C ALA A 72 6.63 2.75 -2.37
N LEU A 73 6.72 1.44 -2.08
CA LEU A 73 7.90 0.64 -2.41
C LEU A 73 8.11 0.51 -3.93
N GLY A 74 7.04 0.28 -4.69
CA GLY A 74 7.10 0.21 -6.16
C GLY A 74 7.52 1.53 -6.80
N GLU A 75 6.99 2.67 -6.29
CA GLU A 75 7.39 4.00 -6.73
C GLU A 75 8.89 4.26 -6.46
N ALA A 76 9.34 4.01 -5.23
CA ALA A 76 10.76 4.22 -4.87
C ALA A 76 11.69 3.33 -5.71
N PHE A 77 11.31 2.06 -5.93
CA PHE A 77 12.08 1.14 -6.73
C PHE A 77 12.19 1.58 -8.21
N THR A 78 11.08 2.03 -8.81
CA THR A 78 11.08 2.49 -10.20
C THR A 78 11.80 3.81 -10.40
N VAL A 79 11.79 4.69 -9.40
CA VAL A 79 12.63 5.91 -9.41
C VAL A 79 14.12 5.56 -9.43
N ALA A 80 14.52 4.54 -8.65
CA ALA A 80 15.92 4.06 -8.63
C ALA A 80 16.28 3.22 -9.87
N ASN A 81 15.31 2.61 -10.53
CA ASN A 81 15.48 1.71 -11.69
C ASN A 81 14.55 2.12 -12.85
N PRO A 82 14.87 3.20 -13.60
CA PRO A 82 13.97 3.77 -14.61
C PRO A 82 13.64 2.83 -15.78
N GLY A 83 14.46 1.77 -15.99
CA GLY A 83 14.20 0.73 -17.00
C GLY A 83 13.20 -0.33 -16.57
N VAL A 84 12.71 -0.28 -15.32
CA VAL A 84 11.76 -1.26 -14.78
C VAL A 84 10.35 -0.68 -14.73
N SER A 85 9.37 -1.42 -15.22
CA SER A 85 7.95 -1.14 -15.01
C SER A 85 7.43 -1.94 -13.82
N PHE A 86 6.63 -1.29 -12.97
CA PHE A 86 5.99 -1.92 -11.80
C PHE A 86 4.47 -1.87 -11.95
N THR A 87 3.80 -2.98 -11.65
CA THR A 87 2.34 -3.06 -11.62
C THR A 87 1.86 -3.72 -10.33
N TYR A 88 0.83 -3.14 -9.75
CA TYR A 88 0.12 -3.71 -8.60
C TYR A 88 -1.37 -3.82 -8.92
N ASN A 89 -1.92 -5.01 -8.73
CA ASN A 89 -3.32 -5.32 -8.96
C ASN A 89 -4.00 -5.67 -7.61
N PRO A 90 -4.85 -4.80 -7.04
CA PRO A 90 -5.45 -4.99 -5.71
C PRO A 90 -6.69 -5.90 -5.76
N THR A 91 -6.51 -7.21 -5.80
CA THR A 91 -7.57 -8.21 -5.97
C THR A 91 -7.98 -8.94 -4.69
N GLY A 92 -7.24 -8.74 -3.59
CA GLY A 92 -7.42 -9.47 -2.33
C GLY A 92 -6.41 -10.60 -2.14
N SER A 93 -6.13 -10.98 -0.88
CA SER A 93 -5.04 -11.91 -0.54
C SER A 93 -5.19 -13.28 -1.18
N GLY A 94 -6.38 -13.87 -1.15
CA GLY A 94 -6.64 -15.18 -1.76
C GLY A 94 -6.43 -15.17 -3.28
N SER A 95 -6.89 -14.11 -3.95
CA SER A 95 -6.69 -13.93 -5.40
C SER A 95 -5.22 -13.76 -5.76
N GLY A 96 -4.46 -12.99 -4.97
CA GLY A 96 -3.02 -12.81 -5.17
C GLY A 96 -2.22 -14.10 -4.97
N ILE A 97 -2.56 -14.88 -3.93
CA ILE A 97 -1.96 -16.20 -3.70
C ILE A 97 -2.23 -17.13 -4.89
N THR A 98 -3.48 -17.15 -5.39
CA THR A 98 -3.83 -17.93 -6.57
C THR A 98 -3.11 -17.41 -7.82
N ALA A 99 -3.02 -16.09 -8.01
CA ALA A 99 -2.36 -15.47 -9.15
C ALA A 99 -0.88 -15.86 -9.24
N VAL A 100 -0.15 -15.83 -8.12
CA VAL A 100 1.26 -16.23 -8.10
C VAL A 100 1.42 -17.74 -8.29
N ALA A 101 0.54 -18.56 -7.71
CA ALA A 101 0.57 -20.02 -7.90
C ALA A 101 0.38 -20.42 -9.37
N GLU A 102 -0.46 -19.71 -10.10
CA GLU A 102 -0.74 -19.92 -11.52
C GLU A 102 0.24 -19.19 -12.47
N GLY A 103 1.23 -18.47 -11.96
CA GLY A 103 2.20 -17.72 -12.78
C GLY A 103 1.61 -16.49 -13.47
N ARG A 104 0.49 -15.94 -12.99
CA ARG A 104 -0.14 -14.72 -13.54
C ARG A 104 0.48 -13.42 -13.03
N CYS A 105 1.25 -13.50 -11.95
CA CYS A 105 2.09 -12.42 -11.43
C CYS A 105 3.43 -12.99 -10.92
N ASP A 106 4.40 -12.13 -10.71
CA ASP A 106 5.71 -12.50 -10.18
C ASP A 106 5.66 -12.70 -8.66
N ILE A 107 4.98 -11.80 -7.96
CA ILE A 107 4.90 -11.75 -6.50
C ILE A 107 3.44 -11.60 -6.07
N GLY A 108 2.94 -12.54 -5.28
CA GLY A 108 1.64 -12.46 -4.63
C GLY A 108 1.73 -11.64 -3.34
N LEU A 109 0.67 -10.92 -3.01
CA LEU A 109 0.58 -10.05 -1.84
C LEU A 109 -0.52 -10.56 -0.90
N SER A 110 -0.17 -10.86 0.33
CA SER A 110 -1.11 -11.33 1.33
C SER A 110 -1.00 -10.55 2.64
N SER A 111 -2.13 -10.24 3.21
CA SER A 111 -2.25 -9.64 4.55
C SER A 111 -2.65 -10.67 5.62
N ARG A 112 -2.18 -11.88 5.44
CA ARG A 112 -2.17 -13.00 6.37
C ARG A 112 -1.09 -14.00 5.94
N ALA A 113 -0.69 -14.88 6.86
CA ALA A 113 0.14 -16.04 6.50
C ALA A 113 -0.60 -16.97 5.51
N LEU A 114 0.14 -17.76 4.77
CA LEU A 114 -0.41 -18.82 3.93
C LEU A 114 -1.08 -19.88 4.81
N LYS A 115 -2.24 -20.35 4.37
CA LYS A 115 -2.88 -21.54 4.94
C LYS A 115 -2.06 -22.78 4.54
N ASP A 116 -2.18 -23.87 5.30
CA ASP A 116 -1.35 -25.05 5.04
C ASP A 116 -1.59 -25.64 3.65
N GLU A 117 -2.81 -25.58 3.15
CA GLU A 117 -3.16 -25.99 1.79
C GLU A 117 -2.57 -25.08 0.69
N GLU A 118 -2.27 -23.83 1.01
CA GLU A 118 -1.68 -22.85 0.09
C GLU A 118 -0.14 -22.93 0.01
N LYS A 119 0.52 -23.58 0.96
CA LYS A 119 1.99 -23.67 1.03
C LYS A 119 2.63 -24.59 -0.01
N ASN A 120 1.83 -25.37 -0.72
CA ASN A 120 2.36 -26.30 -1.73
C ASN A 120 2.90 -25.51 -2.95
N GLY A 121 4.22 -25.54 -3.12
CA GLY A 121 4.91 -24.85 -4.21
C GLY A 121 5.02 -23.33 -4.04
N LEU A 122 4.64 -22.78 -2.89
CA LEU A 122 4.74 -21.37 -2.56
C LEU A 122 5.64 -21.13 -1.33
N THR A 123 6.35 -20.03 -1.35
CA THR A 123 7.16 -19.51 -0.25
C THR A 123 6.62 -18.16 0.19
N GLU A 124 6.36 -18.01 1.50
CA GLU A 124 5.97 -16.73 2.09
C GLU A 124 7.16 -16.05 2.77
N THR A 125 7.24 -14.73 2.63
CA THR A 125 8.20 -13.88 3.33
C THR A 125 7.47 -12.72 3.96
N VAL A 126 7.60 -12.57 5.28
CA VAL A 126 7.00 -11.43 6.01
C VAL A 126 7.84 -10.19 5.74
N ILE A 127 7.20 -9.09 5.34
CA ILE A 127 7.86 -7.80 5.08
C ILE A 127 7.48 -6.72 6.09
N ALA A 128 6.34 -6.87 6.75
CA ALA A 128 5.88 -5.92 7.76
C ALA A 128 4.82 -6.56 8.68
N LEU A 129 4.54 -5.91 9.83
CA LEU A 129 3.34 -6.14 10.62
C LEU A 129 2.37 -4.97 10.42
N ASP A 130 1.06 -5.27 10.47
CA ASP A 130 -0.01 -4.29 10.34
C ASP A 130 -1.09 -4.53 11.38
N GLY A 131 -1.54 -3.45 12.01
CA GLY A 131 -2.72 -3.48 12.88
C GLY A 131 -4.01 -3.57 12.06
N ILE A 132 -4.98 -4.36 12.51
CA ILE A 132 -6.34 -4.30 11.99
C ILE A 132 -7.14 -3.37 12.89
N ALA A 133 -7.31 -2.12 12.48
CA ALA A 133 -8.05 -1.12 13.23
C ALA A 133 -9.56 -1.38 13.14
N ILE A 134 -10.24 -1.33 14.28
CA ILE A 134 -11.70 -1.27 14.33
C ILE A 134 -12.11 0.17 14.10
N ILE A 135 -12.88 0.42 13.06
CA ILE A 135 -13.23 1.77 12.61
C ILE A 135 -14.73 2.04 12.69
N VAL A 136 -15.06 3.26 13.06
CA VAL A 136 -16.42 3.79 13.09
C VAL A 136 -16.46 5.19 12.44
N ASN A 137 -17.66 5.69 12.19
CA ASN A 137 -17.83 7.07 11.77
C ASN A 137 -17.31 8.03 12.86
N PRO A 138 -16.70 9.18 12.53
CA PRO A 138 -16.19 10.14 13.51
C PRO A 138 -17.27 10.67 14.46
N SER A 139 -18.55 10.72 14.06
CA SER A 139 -19.68 11.12 14.89
C SER A 139 -20.14 10.08 15.92
N ASN A 140 -19.70 8.82 15.80
CA ASN A 140 -20.04 7.77 16.76
C ASN A 140 -19.35 8.06 18.12
N PRO A 141 -20.09 8.11 19.26
CA PRO A 141 -19.49 8.45 20.55
C PRO A 141 -18.62 7.34 21.16
N VAL A 142 -18.75 6.08 20.74
CA VAL A 142 -17.95 4.97 21.25
C VAL A 142 -16.47 5.20 20.95
N ALA A 143 -15.61 4.98 21.95
CA ALA A 143 -14.16 5.20 21.83
C ALA A 143 -13.31 3.95 22.08
N ASP A 144 -13.88 2.95 22.72
CA ASP A 144 -13.20 1.72 23.12
C ASP A 144 -14.17 0.54 23.10
N LEU A 145 -13.71 -0.62 22.66
CA LEU A 145 -14.43 -1.88 22.73
C LEU A 145 -13.48 -3.00 23.18
N THR A 146 -14.01 -3.94 23.97
CA THR A 146 -13.26 -5.17 24.26
C THR A 146 -13.32 -6.13 23.07
N ILE A 147 -12.37 -7.07 22.98
CA ILE A 147 -12.38 -8.12 21.96
C ILE A 147 -13.70 -8.91 22.00
N GLU A 148 -14.22 -9.17 23.21
CA GLU A 148 -15.49 -9.87 23.38
C GLU A 148 -16.68 -9.07 22.83
N GLN A 149 -16.72 -7.74 23.09
CA GLN A 149 -17.76 -6.87 22.52
C GLN A 149 -17.69 -6.83 20.99
N ILE A 150 -16.47 -6.71 20.44
CA ILE A 150 -16.26 -6.77 18.99
C ILE A 150 -16.78 -8.11 18.43
N ALA A 151 -16.40 -9.24 19.03
CA ALA A 151 -16.89 -10.54 18.61
C ALA A 151 -18.41 -10.64 18.64
N LYS A 152 -19.06 -10.17 19.73
CA LYS A 152 -20.52 -10.17 19.87
C LYS A 152 -21.23 -9.26 18.86
N ILE A 153 -20.66 -8.13 18.52
CA ILE A 153 -21.19 -7.25 17.47
C ILE A 153 -21.14 -7.97 16.13
N TYR A 154 -19.99 -8.55 15.78
CA TYR A 154 -19.83 -9.22 14.50
C TYR A 154 -20.60 -10.54 14.37
N THR A 155 -20.93 -11.22 15.48
CA THR A 155 -21.79 -12.40 15.49
C THR A 155 -23.28 -12.08 15.62
N GLY A 156 -23.65 -10.80 15.75
CA GLY A 156 -25.04 -10.36 15.87
C GLY A 156 -25.66 -10.56 17.26
N GLU A 157 -24.85 -10.84 18.29
CA GLU A 157 -25.30 -10.90 19.68
C GLU A 157 -25.52 -9.51 20.28
N ILE A 158 -24.73 -8.52 19.87
CA ILE A 158 -24.93 -7.09 20.18
C ILE A 158 -25.28 -6.39 18.87
N THR A 159 -26.48 -5.84 18.81
CA THR A 159 -27.02 -5.22 17.57
C THR A 159 -27.33 -3.73 17.73
N ASN A 160 -27.19 -3.18 18.94
CA ASN A 160 -27.46 -1.76 19.20
C ASN A 160 -26.28 -1.10 19.89
N TRP A 161 -25.91 0.08 19.42
CA TRP A 161 -24.78 0.86 19.96
C TRP A 161 -24.93 1.21 21.44
N LYS A 162 -26.18 1.37 21.95
CA LYS A 162 -26.41 1.67 23.39
C LYS A 162 -25.85 0.59 24.32
N ASP A 163 -25.79 -0.66 23.86
CA ASP A 163 -25.33 -1.80 24.66
C ASP A 163 -23.80 -1.75 24.90
N VAL A 164 -23.12 -0.88 24.15
CA VAL A 164 -21.66 -0.62 24.26
C VAL A 164 -21.34 0.86 24.52
N GLY A 165 -22.29 1.63 25.01
CA GLY A 165 -22.08 3.02 25.43
C GLY A 165 -22.25 4.06 24.31
N GLY A 166 -22.84 3.67 23.19
CA GLY A 166 -23.18 4.55 22.08
C GLY A 166 -24.62 5.06 22.12
N ASN A 167 -25.08 5.61 21.01
CA ASN A 167 -26.44 6.07 20.81
C ASN A 167 -27.43 4.88 20.73
N ASP A 168 -28.74 5.14 20.94
CA ASP A 168 -29.77 4.14 20.70
C ASP A 168 -30.02 4.04 19.18
N ALA A 169 -29.18 3.24 18.51
CA ALA A 169 -29.19 3.00 17.08
C ALA A 169 -28.69 1.59 16.76
N GLU A 170 -29.24 0.99 15.69
CA GLU A 170 -28.80 -0.32 15.19
C GLU A 170 -27.38 -0.25 14.64
N ILE A 171 -26.55 -1.25 14.98
CA ILE A 171 -25.19 -1.36 14.48
C ILE A 171 -25.20 -1.89 13.05
N VAL A 172 -24.60 -1.15 12.12
CA VAL A 172 -24.43 -1.58 10.73
C VAL A 172 -23.04 -2.19 10.55
N VAL A 173 -22.98 -3.53 10.54
CA VAL A 173 -21.72 -4.28 10.48
C VAL A 173 -21.22 -4.38 9.04
N ILE A 174 -20.08 -3.76 8.77
CA ILE A 174 -19.42 -3.76 7.47
C ILE A 174 -18.20 -4.70 7.55
N GLY A 175 -18.08 -5.60 6.57
CA GLY A 175 -16.97 -6.53 6.49
C GLY A 175 -16.37 -6.61 5.09
N ARG A 176 -15.52 -7.60 4.92
CA ARG A 176 -14.84 -7.92 3.67
C ARG A 176 -15.37 -9.22 3.10
N GLU A 177 -15.24 -9.38 1.79
CA GLU A 177 -15.56 -10.62 1.08
C GLU A 177 -14.72 -11.82 1.56
N ALA A 178 -15.14 -13.01 1.22
CA ALA A 178 -14.34 -14.23 1.38
C ALA A 178 -13.04 -14.12 0.57
N GLY A 179 -11.92 -14.63 1.11
CA GLY A 179 -10.59 -14.49 0.50
C GLY A 179 -9.84 -13.21 0.87
N SER A 180 -10.48 -12.28 1.60
CA SER A 180 -9.78 -11.13 2.17
C SER A 180 -8.89 -11.55 3.33
N GLY A 181 -7.57 -11.34 3.22
CA GLY A 181 -6.64 -11.58 4.33
C GLY A 181 -6.94 -10.73 5.57
N THR A 182 -7.56 -9.55 5.41
CA THR A 182 -8.00 -8.73 6.55
C THR A 182 -9.15 -9.38 7.28
N ARG A 183 -10.12 -9.95 6.54
CA ARG A 183 -11.20 -10.72 7.13
C ARG A 183 -10.67 -11.95 7.86
N ASP A 184 -9.84 -12.75 7.20
CA ASP A 184 -9.25 -13.96 7.78
C ASP A 184 -8.48 -13.64 9.07
N GLY A 185 -7.65 -12.58 9.08
CA GLY A 185 -6.91 -12.14 10.26
C GLY A 185 -7.83 -11.66 11.38
N PHE A 186 -8.81 -10.82 11.06
CA PHE A 186 -9.80 -10.29 12.01
C PHE A 186 -10.61 -11.42 12.66
N GLU A 187 -11.21 -12.28 11.85
CA GLU A 187 -12.06 -13.39 12.32
C GLU A 187 -11.28 -14.42 13.14
N SER A 188 -10.02 -14.68 12.78
CA SER A 188 -9.13 -15.57 13.53
C SER A 188 -8.85 -15.04 14.93
N ILE A 189 -8.49 -13.75 15.06
CA ILE A 189 -8.13 -13.12 16.33
C ILE A 189 -9.35 -12.95 17.23
N THR A 190 -10.48 -12.56 16.66
CA THR A 190 -11.75 -12.40 17.39
C THR A 190 -12.48 -13.73 17.65
N LYS A 191 -11.99 -14.85 17.06
CA LYS A 191 -12.57 -16.19 17.14
C LYS A 191 -14.01 -16.25 16.58
N THR A 192 -14.22 -15.48 15.52
CA THR A 192 -15.53 -15.36 14.84
C THR A 192 -15.54 -15.97 13.44
N ALA A 193 -14.54 -16.78 13.09
CA ALA A 193 -14.47 -17.43 11.78
C ALA A 193 -15.78 -18.13 11.42
N GLU A 194 -16.31 -17.85 10.23
CA GLU A 194 -17.58 -18.38 9.70
C GLU A 194 -18.84 -18.03 10.52
N LYS A 195 -18.75 -17.13 11.52
CA LYS A 195 -19.86 -16.75 12.40
C LYS A 195 -20.28 -15.28 12.22
N CYS A 196 -19.50 -14.50 11.50
CA CYS A 196 -19.80 -13.09 11.31
C CYS A 196 -21.08 -12.90 10.48
N VAL A 197 -21.91 -11.97 10.94
CA VAL A 197 -23.14 -11.54 10.28
C VAL A 197 -22.93 -10.13 9.74
N TYR A 198 -22.47 -10.04 8.51
CA TYR A 198 -22.24 -8.76 7.85
C TYR A 198 -23.52 -8.22 7.23
N ARG A 199 -23.78 -6.93 7.42
CA ARG A 199 -24.81 -6.20 6.67
C ARG A 199 -24.38 -6.00 5.23
N GLN A 200 -23.08 -5.81 5.02
CA GLN A 200 -22.46 -5.64 3.71
C GLN A 200 -21.04 -6.19 3.71
N GLU A 201 -20.71 -6.94 2.67
CA GLU A 201 -19.36 -7.42 2.39
C GLU A 201 -18.77 -6.64 1.21
N LEU A 202 -17.55 -6.10 1.37
CA LEU A 202 -16.91 -5.21 0.41
C LEU A 202 -15.59 -5.80 -0.11
N THR A 203 -15.23 -5.44 -1.35
CA THR A 203 -14.11 -6.05 -2.06
C THR A 203 -12.76 -5.40 -1.77
N SER A 204 -12.74 -4.18 -1.18
CA SER A 204 -11.50 -3.50 -0.87
C SER A 204 -11.46 -2.87 0.52
N THR A 205 -10.26 -2.63 1.04
CA THR A 205 -10.06 -1.86 2.27
C THR A 205 -10.57 -0.43 2.14
N GLY A 206 -10.37 0.19 0.97
CA GLY A 206 -10.84 1.54 0.69
C GLY A 206 -12.37 1.66 0.72
N ASP A 207 -13.09 0.66 0.19
CA ASP A 207 -14.55 0.64 0.20
C ASP A 207 -15.10 0.53 1.63
N VAL A 208 -14.47 -0.27 2.51
CA VAL A 208 -14.85 -0.35 3.94
C VAL A 208 -14.70 1.02 4.59
N ILE A 209 -13.56 1.68 4.43
CA ILE A 209 -13.30 3.01 4.99
C ILE A 209 -14.35 4.02 4.47
N THR A 210 -14.61 4.02 3.17
CA THR A 210 -15.58 4.91 2.54
C THR A 210 -16.99 4.68 3.09
N THR A 211 -17.43 3.42 3.15
CA THR A 211 -18.77 3.07 3.65
C THR A 211 -18.96 3.46 5.11
N VAL A 212 -17.96 3.19 5.96
CA VAL A 212 -18.01 3.57 7.39
C VAL A 212 -17.99 5.09 7.55
N SER A 213 -17.23 5.82 6.73
CA SER A 213 -17.19 7.28 6.79
C SER A 213 -18.52 7.95 6.45
N GLN A 214 -19.36 7.29 5.65
CA GLN A 214 -20.65 7.82 5.19
C GLN A 214 -21.84 7.38 6.06
N ASN A 215 -21.65 6.42 6.97
CA ASN A 215 -22.72 5.89 7.81
C ASN A 215 -22.39 6.07 9.29
N PRO A 216 -23.12 6.95 10.04
CA PRO A 216 -22.91 7.19 11.48
C PRO A 216 -23.01 5.94 12.36
N ASP A 217 -23.78 4.95 11.93
CA ASP A 217 -24.07 3.74 12.70
C ASP A 217 -23.21 2.53 12.27
N ALA A 218 -22.28 2.73 11.32
CA ALA A 218 -21.44 1.66 10.83
C ALA A 218 -20.26 1.37 11.75
N ILE A 219 -19.91 0.08 11.82
CA ILE A 219 -18.64 -0.45 12.30
C ILE A 219 -17.98 -1.24 11.18
N GLY A 220 -16.67 -1.12 11.05
CA GLY A 220 -15.86 -1.87 10.10
C GLY A 220 -14.49 -2.18 10.67
N TYR A 221 -13.68 -2.88 9.88
CA TYR A 221 -12.27 -3.09 10.16
C TYR A 221 -11.42 -2.82 8.92
N ALA A 222 -10.24 -2.26 9.12
CA ALA A 222 -9.33 -1.89 8.05
C ALA A 222 -7.87 -2.01 8.49
N SER A 223 -6.94 -2.15 7.54
CA SER A 223 -5.52 -1.98 7.81
C SER A 223 -5.25 -0.63 8.46
N LEU A 224 -4.48 -0.62 9.55
CA LEU A 224 -4.07 0.61 10.24
C LEU A 224 -3.33 1.54 9.29
N ALA A 225 -2.47 1.01 8.43
CA ALA A 225 -1.76 1.76 7.39
C ALA A 225 -2.69 2.52 6.43
N SER A 226 -3.93 2.05 6.26
CA SER A 226 -4.94 2.65 5.36
C SER A 226 -5.89 3.62 6.06
N VAL A 227 -5.91 3.68 7.39
CA VAL A 227 -6.83 4.54 8.16
C VAL A 227 -6.54 6.02 7.86
N LYS A 228 -7.61 6.80 7.69
CA LYS A 228 -7.58 8.24 7.40
C LYS A 228 -8.51 8.96 8.38
N ASP A 229 -8.40 10.28 8.46
CA ASP A 229 -9.24 11.15 9.32
C ASP A 229 -10.74 11.09 9.00
N SER A 230 -11.11 10.49 7.86
CA SER A 230 -12.52 10.27 7.49
C SER A 230 -13.24 9.24 8.36
N VAL A 231 -12.49 8.44 9.14
CA VAL A 231 -13.02 7.45 10.08
C VAL A 231 -12.29 7.56 11.42
N LYS A 232 -12.95 7.12 12.50
CA LYS A 232 -12.35 7.03 13.82
C LYS A 232 -11.94 5.59 14.12
N ALA A 233 -10.66 5.38 14.42
CA ALA A 233 -10.17 4.11 14.95
C ALA A 233 -10.47 4.02 16.45
N LEU A 234 -11.10 2.92 16.88
CA LEU A 234 -11.40 2.66 18.28
C LEU A 234 -10.18 2.06 18.99
N LYS A 235 -10.09 2.32 20.28
CA LYS A 235 -9.25 1.52 21.17
C LYS A 235 -9.82 0.10 21.25
N VAL A 236 -8.95 -0.84 21.49
CA VAL A 236 -9.34 -2.22 21.77
C VAL A 236 -8.81 -2.60 23.17
N ALA A 237 -9.72 -2.84 24.10
CA ALA A 237 -9.39 -3.11 25.51
C ALA A 237 -8.45 -2.03 26.11
N GLY A 238 -8.72 -0.76 25.84
CA GLY A 238 -7.96 0.38 26.31
C GLY A 238 -6.72 0.74 25.48
N VAL A 239 -6.30 -0.10 24.52
CA VAL A 239 -5.12 0.11 23.69
C VAL A 239 -5.50 0.75 22.37
N ALA A 240 -4.92 1.91 22.04
CA ALA A 240 -5.11 2.56 20.76
C ALA A 240 -4.31 1.83 19.65
N PRO A 241 -4.88 1.66 18.45
CA PRO A 241 -4.11 1.14 17.32
C PRO A 241 -3.09 2.20 16.88
N SER A 242 -1.82 1.83 16.90
CA SER A 242 -0.69 2.66 16.46
C SER A 242 0.49 1.77 16.07
N GLU A 243 1.42 2.29 15.29
CA GLU A 243 2.66 1.57 14.97
C GLU A 243 3.38 1.12 16.25
N ALA A 244 3.48 1.98 17.27
CA ALA A 244 4.11 1.66 18.54
C ALA A 244 3.44 0.48 19.25
N THR A 245 2.10 0.46 19.32
CA THR A 245 1.35 -0.61 19.99
C THR A 245 1.25 -1.90 19.18
N VAL A 246 1.45 -1.84 17.87
CA VAL A 246 1.66 -3.02 17.01
C VAL A 246 3.07 -3.56 17.20
N THR A 247 4.09 -2.69 17.25
CA THR A 247 5.49 -3.06 17.46
C THR A 247 5.71 -3.77 18.80
N ASP A 248 5.16 -3.24 19.88
CA ASP A 248 5.33 -3.81 21.23
C ASP A 248 4.33 -4.96 21.53
N GLY A 249 3.42 -5.27 20.58
CA GLY A 249 2.45 -6.35 20.70
C GLY A 249 1.28 -6.07 21.65
N THR A 250 1.14 -4.87 22.20
CA THR A 250 0.03 -4.51 23.09
C THR A 250 -1.30 -4.35 22.33
N TYR A 251 -1.25 -3.93 21.05
CA TYR A 251 -2.42 -3.97 20.18
C TYR A 251 -2.58 -5.36 19.59
N VAL A 252 -3.55 -6.12 20.09
CA VAL A 252 -3.65 -7.56 19.82
C VAL A 252 -4.25 -7.92 18.46
N ILE A 253 -4.99 -6.99 17.80
CA ILE A 253 -5.55 -7.25 16.46
C ILE A 253 -4.54 -6.85 15.39
N GLN A 254 -3.52 -7.68 15.20
CA GLN A 254 -2.44 -7.46 14.25
C GLN A 254 -2.14 -8.71 13.42
N ARG A 255 -1.46 -8.55 12.30
CA ARG A 255 -1.18 -9.60 11.34
C ARG A 255 0.05 -9.28 10.49
N PRO A 256 0.67 -10.29 9.83
CA PRO A 256 1.75 -10.02 8.90
C PRO A 256 1.24 -9.48 7.56
N PHE A 257 2.04 -8.64 6.93
CA PHE A 257 2.06 -8.43 5.49
C PHE A 257 3.11 -9.35 4.88
N VAL A 258 2.69 -10.13 3.91
CA VAL A 258 3.46 -11.23 3.35
C VAL A 258 3.57 -11.07 1.85
N VAL A 259 4.76 -11.26 1.32
CA VAL A 259 4.99 -11.47 -0.11
C VAL A 259 5.15 -12.97 -0.37
N VAL A 260 4.60 -13.42 -1.48
CA VAL A 260 4.53 -14.85 -1.83
C VAL A 260 5.16 -15.05 -3.20
N THR A 261 6.05 -16.03 -3.31
CA THR A 261 6.71 -16.42 -4.55
C THR A 261 6.60 -17.92 -4.79
N ARG A 262 6.80 -18.38 -6.03
CA ARG A 262 6.87 -19.81 -6.34
C ARG A 262 8.21 -20.39 -5.87
N THR A 263 8.15 -21.48 -5.11
CA THR A 263 9.34 -22.06 -4.44
C THR A 263 10.41 -22.57 -5.42
N ASN A 264 10.01 -23.11 -6.57
CA ASN A 264 10.93 -23.80 -7.51
C ASN A 264 11.10 -23.04 -8.85
N GLU A 265 10.69 -21.80 -8.91
CA GLU A 265 10.84 -20.95 -10.09
C GLU A 265 11.66 -19.71 -9.74
N ALA A 266 12.67 -19.43 -10.55
CA ALA A 266 13.42 -18.18 -10.42
C ALA A 266 12.56 -17.02 -10.90
N LEU A 267 12.56 -15.93 -10.14
CA LEU A 267 12.01 -14.66 -10.59
C LEU A 267 12.83 -14.11 -11.76
N SER A 268 12.23 -13.26 -12.58
CA SER A 268 12.99 -12.47 -13.55
C SER A 268 13.99 -11.57 -12.81
N GLU A 269 15.03 -11.08 -13.50
CA GLU A 269 16.04 -10.21 -12.89
C GLU A 269 15.41 -8.97 -12.20
N ALA A 270 14.44 -8.33 -12.86
CA ALA A 270 13.73 -7.19 -12.30
C ALA A 270 12.86 -7.56 -11.09
N ALA A 271 12.14 -8.69 -11.15
CA ALA A 271 11.31 -9.15 -10.04
C ALA A 271 12.13 -9.62 -8.85
N GLN A 272 13.29 -10.26 -9.09
CA GLN A 272 14.22 -10.64 -8.02
C GLN A 272 14.82 -9.41 -7.34
N ALA A 273 15.27 -8.42 -8.10
CA ALA A 273 15.79 -7.18 -7.55
C ALA A 273 14.74 -6.43 -6.71
N PHE A 274 13.49 -6.40 -7.17
CA PHE A 274 12.39 -5.84 -6.38
C PHE A 274 12.12 -6.64 -5.11
N PHE A 275 12.10 -7.98 -5.19
CA PHE A 275 11.94 -8.85 -4.02
C PHE A 275 13.05 -8.62 -3.00
N ASP A 276 14.31 -8.59 -3.44
CA ASP A 276 15.47 -8.34 -2.57
C ASP A 276 15.38 -6.97 -1.90
N TYR A 277 14.96 -5.93 -2.65
CA TYR A 277 14.75 -4.58 -2.13
C TYR A 277 13.68 -4.55 -1.04
N ILE A 278 12.47 -5.08 -1.29
CA ILE A 278 11.35 -5.00 -0.33
C ILE A 278 11.54 -5.90 0.89
N THR A 279 12.46 -6.87 0.83
CA THR A 279 12.83 -7.75 1.96
C THR A 279 14.10 -7.29 2.66
N SER A 280 14.72 -6.21 2.23
CA SER A 280 15.91 -5.63 2.84
C SER A 280 15.58 -4.53 3.85
N ALA A 281 16.57 -4.18 4.69
CA ALA A 281 16.47 -3.07 5.61
C ALA A 281 16.31 -1.69 4.91
N GLU A 282 16.64 -1.58 3.62
CA GLU A 282 16.47 -0.35 2.83
C GLU A 282 14.99 0.04 2.68
N ALA A 283 14.09 -0.94 2.68
CA ALA A 283 12.65 -0.73 2.59
C ALA A 283 12.01 -0.19 3.89
N ASN A 284 12.70 -0.32 5.04
CA ASN A 284 12.11 -0.09 6.36
C ASN A 284 11.55 1.34 6.54
N GLU A 285 12.27 2.36 6.09
CA GLU A 285 11.81 3.75 6.22
C GLU A 285 10.53 3.99 5.41
N ILE A 286 10.42 3.38 4.23
CA ILE A 286 9.24 3.50 3.36
C ILE A 286 8.07 2.73 3.96
N VAL A 287 8.30 1.53 4.47
CA VAL A 287 7.29 0.72 5.15
C VAL A 287 6.72 1.45 6.35
N ALA A 288 7.58 2.04 7.21
CA ALA A 288 7.17 2.83 8.36
C ALA A 288 6.41 4.11 7.93
N ALA A 289 6.91 4.86 6.95
CA ALA A 289 6.23 6.05 6.42
C ALA A 289 4.87 5.73 5.80
N ALA A 290 4.69 4.50 5.30
CA ALA A 290 3.41 3.99 4.83
C ALA A 290 2.46 3.56 5.96
N GLY A 291 2.91 3.53 7.22
CA GLY A 291 2.10 3.24 8.41
C GLY A 291 2.03 1.76 8.77
N ALA A 292 2.95 0.94 8.29
CA ALA A 292 3.14 -0.44 8.72
C ALA A 292 4.45 -0.59 9.52
N VAL A 293 4.57 -1.64 10.30
CA VAL A 293 5.75 -1.90 11.14
C VAL A 293 6.72 -2.80 10.38
N PRO A 294 7.93 -2.32 10.02
CA PRO A 294 8.95 -3.14 9.35
C PRO A 294 9.44 -4.26 10.26
N VAL A 295 9.91 -5.36 9.67
CA VAL A 295 10.40 -6.57 10.39
C VAL A 295 11.85 -6.93 10.07
N ASN A 296 12.50 -6.20 9.14
CA ASN A 296 13.88 -6.47 8.69
C ASN A 296 14.92 -5.61 9.42
#